data_b1752989c2d027bd56583095d28e73fb
#
_entry.id   b1752989c2d027bd56583095d28e73fb
#
_cell.length_a   1.000
_cell.length_b   1.000
_cell.length_c   1.000
_cell.angle_alpha   90.00
_cell.angle_beta   90.00
_cell.angle_gamma   90.00
#
_symmetry.space_group_name_H-M   'P 1'
#
loop_
_entity.id
_entity.type
_entity.pdbx_description
1 polymer ?
#
loop_
_entity_poly.entity_id
_entity_poly.type
_entity_poly.pdbx_seq_one_letter_code
_entity_poly.pdbx_strand_id
1 'polypeptide(L)'
;MKDFFNQQIVNPNLNIESLREEFSKNKVAVIKNFLNPVIAERLHKWFTEEMPKNWWRISSHPKLDGDDGFDLIPFDNEYIKKIKDMYTHSINTFKDNEFAYNFHRTVNDHDSDCNCYECGLRDTLVSEEILGFLNNITNQGLTNTDEVFGAVYLPGDFLSPHQDSPNGTLGFTLQLSKNWKPQFGGNLHFMDGPDGNIERVVVPTFNTLTIFDLPKGVGKWHYVSSVSPGVEELRLTYAGWFK
;
A
#
# COMPACT_ATOMS: atom_id res chain seq x y z
N MET A 1 -5.24 -3.83 22.33
CA MET A 1 -5.60 -4.04 20.91
C MET A 1 -4.66 -5.02 20.22
N LYS A 2 -3.38 -5.06 20.56
CA LYS A 2 -2.43 -6.07 20.00
C LYS A 2 -2.88 -7.52 20.28
N ASP A 3 -3.46 -7.81 21.44
CA ASP A 3 -4.00 -9.14 21.77
C ASP A 3 -5.08 -9.64 20.80
N PHE A 4 -5.70 -8.73 20.04
CA PHE A 4 -6.66 -9.07 19.00
C PHE A 4 -6.04 -9.93 17.89
N PHE A 5 -4.74 -9.79 17.66
CA PHE A 5 -3.99 -10.57 16.67
C PHE A 5 -3.49 -11.93 17.20
N ASN A 6 -3.74 -12.27 18.49
CA ASN A 6 -3.43 -13.59 19.06
C ASN A 6 -4.46 -14.66 18.61
N GLN A 7 -4.78 -14.69 17.32
CA GLN A 7 -5.67 -15.65 16.68
C GLN A 7 -5.12 -15.95 15.29
N GLN A 8 -5.69 -16.93 14.59
CA GLN A 8 -5.28 -17.22 13.20
C GLN A 8 -5.48 -16.00 12.31
N ILE A 9 -4.39 -15.53 11.71
CA ILE A 9 -4.34 -14.31 10.91
C ILE A 9 -4.66 -14.59 9.45
N VAL A 10 -3.95 -15.56 8.87
CA VAL A 10 -4.11 -15.94 7.47
C VAL A 10 -5.33 -16.85 7.31
N ASN A 11 -6.10 -16.63 6.28
CA ASN A 11 -7.22 -17.51 5.94
C ASN A 11 -6.70 -18.92 5.62
N PRO A 12 -7.11 -19.96 6.39
CA PRO A 12 -6.59 -21.33 6.22
C PRO A 12 -7.02 -21.99 4.92
N ASN A 13 -7.99 -21.44 4.20
CA ASN A 13 -8.53 -22.02 2.98
C ASN A 13 -7.80 -21.57 1.71
N LEU A 14 -6.67 -20.86 1.83
CA LEU A 14 -5.88 -20.41 0.69
C LEU A 14 -5.11 -21.59 0.06
N ASN A 15 -5.15 -21.65 -1.26
CA ASN A 15 -4.39 -22.66 -2.01
C ASN A 15 -2.94 -22.18 -2.25
N ILE A 16 -2.03 -22.57 -1.36
CA ILE A 16 -0.62 -22.15 -1.39
C ILE A 16 0.08 -22.61 -2.68
N GLU A 17 -0.23 -23.80 -3.20
CA GLU A 17 0.38 -24.31 -4.43
C GLU A 17 0.05 -23.43 -5.64
N SER A 18 -1.23 -23.09 -5.82
CA SER A 18 -1.68 -22.20 -6.89
C SER A 18 -1.04 -20.81 -6.78
N LEU A 19 -0.91 -20.26 -5.55
CA LEU A 19 -0.26 -18.99 -5.31
C LEU A 19 1.24 -19.01 -5.59
N ARG A 20 1.91 -20.12 -5.27
CA ARG A 20 3.33 -20.35 -5.59
C ARG A 20 3.55 -20.39 -7.11
N GLU A 21 2.72 -21.10 -7.83
CA GLU A 21 2.76 -21.16 -9.29
C GLU A 21 2.54 -19.76 -9.91
N GLU A 22 1.54 -19.03 -9.43
CA GLU A 22 1.26 -17.67 -9.88
C GLU A 22 2.46 -16.73 -9.65
N PHE A 23 3.04 -16.73 -8.44
CA PHE A 23 4.19 -15.91 -8.12
C PHE A 23 5.44 -16.32 -8.89
N SER A 24 5.71 -17.60 -9.01
CA SER A 24 6.86 -18.13 -9.77
C SER A 24 6.84 -17.67 -11.23
N LYS A 25 5.66 -17.70 -11.84
CA LYS A 25 5.46 -17.35 -13.25
C LYS A 25 5.48 -15.83 -13.49
N ASN A 26 4.78 -15.07 -12.66
CA ASN A 26 4.48 -13.67 -12.94
C ASN A 26 5.32 -12.70 -12.10
N LYS A 27 5.99 -13.20 -11.06
CA LYS A 27 6.67 -12.39 -10.03
C LYS A 27 5.71 -11.44 -9.29
N VAL A 28 4.41 -11.71 -9.41
CA VAL A 28 3.30 -11.03 -8.74
C VAL A 28 2.26 -12.08 -8.40
N ALA A 29 1.74 -12.05 -7.18
CA ALA A 29 0.57 -12.84 -6.81
C ALA A 29 -0.51 -11.97 -6.16
N VAL A 30 -1.78 -12.29 -6.45
CA VAL A 30 -2.96 -11.57 -5.90
C VAL A 30 -3.78 -12.54 -5.06
N ILE A 31 -3.69 -12.38 -3.76
CA ILE A 31 -4.23 -13.29 -2.75
C ILE A 31 -5.54 -12.70 -2.20
N LYS A 32 -6.66 -13.13 -2.76
CA LYS A 32 -7.98 -12.72 -2.31
C LYS A 32 -8.36 -13.40 -1.00
N ASN A 33 -9.11 -12.70 -0.15
CA ASN A 33 -9.51 -13.17 1.18
C ASN A 33 -8.29 -13.60 2.04
N PHE A 34 -7.24 -12.80 2.00
CA PHE A 34 -5.96 -13.12 2.64
C PHE A 34 -6.06 -13.27 4.16
N LEU A 35 -6.61 -12.26 4.83
CA LEU A 35 -6.77 -12.29 6.27
C LEU A 35 -8.04 -13.05 6.67
N ASN A 36 -8.04 -13.57 7.90
CA ASN A 36 -9.27 -13.92 8.58
C ASN A 36 -10.28 -12.75 8.45
N PRO A 37 -11.54 -13.00 8.03
CA PRO A 37 -12.51 -11.94 7.78
C PRO A 37 -12.73 -11.00 8.98
N VAL A 38 -12.69 -11.53 10.22
CA VAL A 38 -12.85 -10.74 11.45
C VAL A 38 -11.71 -9.73 11.59
N ILE A 39 -10.48 -10.11 11.24
CA ILE A 39 -9.32 -9.24 11.28
C ILE A 39 -9.42 -8.16 10.18
N ALA A 40 -9.74 -8.55 8.96
CA ALA A 40 -9.89 -7.61 7.85
C ALA A 40 -10.96 -6.54 8.13
N GLU A 41 -12.12 -6.97 8.65
CA GLU A 41 -13.22 -6.07 9.05
C GLU A 41 -12.79 -5.10 10.15
N ARG A 42 -12.07 -5.61 11.15
CA ARG A 42 -11.60 -4.81 12.27
C ARG A 42 -10.57 -3.76 11.84
N LEU A 43 -9.65 -4.13 10.97
CA LEU A 43 -8.66 -3.20 10.40
C LEU A 43 -9.33 -2.13 9.55
N HIS A 44 -10.26 -2.50 8.68
CA HIS A 44 -11.01 -1.52 7.91
C HIS A 44 -11.70 -0.50 8.83
N LYS A 45 -12.43 -0.97 9.84
CA LYS A 45 -13.11 -0.10 10.80
C LYS A 45 -12.14 0.82 11.55
N TRP A 46 -10.97 0.28 11.96
CA TRP A 46 -9.95 1.09 12.61
C TRP A 46 -9.50 2.27 11.74
N PHE A 47 -9.06 1.99 10.53
CA PHE A 47 -8.52 3.03 9.64
C PHE A 47 -9.57 4.03 9.15
N THR A 48 -10.84 3.64 9.05
CA THR A 48 -11.89 4.51 8.49
C THR A 48 -12.69 5.27 9.54
N GLU A 49 -12.85 4.73 10.75
CA GLU A 49 -13.77 5.27 11.75
C GLU A 49 -13.10 5.64 13.07
N GLU A 50 -12.07 4.93 13.51
CA GLU A 50 -11.58 5.01 14.88
C GLU A 50 -10.20 5.66 15.00
N MET A 51 -9.36 5.52 13.98
CA MET A 51 -8.02 6.11 13.99
C MET A 51 -8.12 7.64 14.03
N PRO A 52 -7.33 8.31 14.89
CA PRO A 52 -7.33 9.78 14.94
C PRO A 52 -7.00 10.38 13.57
N LYS A 53 -7.82 11.34 13.11
CA LYS A 53 -7.63 11.96 11.78
C LYS A 53 -6.29 12.66 11.62
N ASN A 54 -5.74 13.19 12.71
CA ASN A 54 -4.43 13.85 12.72
C ASN A 54 -3.24 12.87 12.62
N TRP A 55 -3.49 11.55 12.57
CA TRP A 55 -2.46 10.56 12.27
C TRP A 55 -2.24 10.40 10.76
N TRP A 56 -3.19 10.84 9.94
CA TRP A 56 -2.99 10.93 8.52
C TRP A 56 -2.10 12.11 8.15
N ARG A 57 -1.21 11.90 7.20
CA ARG A 57 -0.37 12.92 6.58
C ARG A 57 -0.58 12.91 5.09
N ILE A 58 -0.57 14.07 4.47
CA ILE A 58 -0.48 14.16 3.02
C ILE A 58 0.98 13.94 2.66
N SER A 59 1.21 12.96 1.80
CA SER A 59 2.50 12.66 1.20
C SER A 59 2.47 13.07 -0.27
N SER A 60 3.39 13.92 -0.67
CA SER A 60 3.46 14.47 -2.03
C SER A 60 4.90 14.54 -2.51
N HIS A 61 5.12 14.17 -3.75
CA HIS A 61 6.40 14.26 -4.45
C HIS A 61 6.19 14.92 -5.84
N PRO A 62 7.12 15.76 -6.31
CA PRO A 62 8.27 16.28 -5.58
C PRO A 62 7.90 17.28 -4.49
N LYS A 63 8.84 17.61 -3.62
CA LYS A 63 8.67 18.65 -2.60
C LYS A 63 8.49 20.03 -3.24
N LEU A 64 7.70 20.87 -2.58
CA LEU A 64 7.45 22.25 -3.04
C LEU A 64 8.69 23.14 -3.03
N ASP A 65 9.60 22.91 -2.12
CA ASP A 65 10.83 23.71 -1.97
C ASP A 65 11.94 23.34 -2.95
N GLY A 66 11.73 22.29 -3.76
CA GLY A 66 12.65 21.84 -4.78
C GLY A 66 13.81 20.98 -4.26
N ASP A 67 13.83 20.62 -2.97
CA ASP A 67 14.76 19.66 -2.42
C ASP A 67 14.39 18.23 -2.83
N ASP A 68 15.36 17.33 -2.87
CA ASP A 68 15.11 15.90 -3.06
C ASP A 68 14.24 15.33 -1.94
N GLY A 69 13.29 14.46 -2.30
CA GLY A 69 12.40 13.80 -1.37
C GLY A 69 10.92 14.15 -1.55
N PHE A 70 10.17 14.07 -0.47
CA PHE A 70 8.72 14.31 -0.50
C PHE A 70 8.26 15.19 0.66
N ASP A 71 7.15 15.90 0.46
CA ASP A 71 6.43 16.58 1.53
C ASP A 71 5.61 15.57 2.34
N LEU A 72 5.59 15.74 3.67
CA LEU A 72 4.77 14.97 4.59
C LEU A 72 4.17 15.91 5.65
N ILE A 73 2.94 16.34 5.44
CA ILE A 73 2.29 17.35 6.27
C ILE A 73 0.98 16.85 6.89
N PRO A 74 0.58 17.38 8.09
CA PRO A 74 -0.71 17.09 8.67
C PRO A 74 -1.87 17.47 7.74
N PHE A 75 -2.91 16.65 7.71
CA PHE A 75 -4.16 16.97 7.03
C PHE A 75 -5.05 17.81 7.96
N ASP A 76 -4.87 19.12 7.94
CA ASP A 76 -5.69 20.06 8.70
C ASP A 76 -5.92 21.37 7.94
N ASN A 77 -6.80 22.20 8.49
CA ASN A 77 -7.20 23.47 7.86
C ASN A 77 -6.07 24.53 7.80
N GLU A 78 -5.05 24.43 8.64
CA GLU A 78 -3.95 25.39 8.67
C GLU A 78 -3.11 25.29 7.39
N TYR A 79 -3.06 24.11 6.77
CA TYR A 79 -2.22 23.81 5.63
C TYR A 79 -2.97 23.80 4.29
N ILE A 80 -4.25 24.18 4.22
CA ILE A 80 -5.07 24.10 2.98
C ILE A 80 -4.39 24.72 1.77
N LYS A 81 -3.75 25.89 1.93
CA LYS A 81 -3.05 26.53 0.81
C LYS A 81 -1.86 25.71 0.35
N LYS A 82 -1.04 25.24 1.30
CA LYS A 82 0.13 24.38 1.00
C LYS A 82 -0.29 23.10 0.31
N ILE A 83 -1.37 22.47 0.76
CA ILE A 83 -1.94 21.27 0.15
C ILE A 83 -2.26 21.51 -1.34
N LYS A 84 -2.93 22.62 -1.64
CA LYS A 84 -3.27 22.95 -3.03
C LYS A 84 -2.02 23.16 -3.90
N ASP A 85 -1.00 23.82 -3.37
CA ASP A 85 0.25 24.04 -4.07
C ASP A 85 0.99 22.73 -4.32
N MET A 86 1.02 21.82 -3.33
CA MET A 86 1.59 20.47 -3.45
C MET A 86 0.91 19.65 -4.56
N TYR A 87 -0.44 19.59 -4.55
CA TYR A 87 -1.20 18.90 -5.60
C TYR A 87 -0.94 19.49 -6.98
N THR A 88 -0.90 20.82 -7.09
CA THR A 88 -0.63 21.48 -8.36
C THR A 88 0.77 21.16 -8.86
N HIS A 89 1.76 21.16 -7.96
CA HIS A 89 3.15 20.89 -8.30
C HIS A 89 3.32 19.44 -8.78
N SER A 90 2.86 18.45 -8.03
CA SER A 90 2.98 17.04 -8.40
C SER A 90 2.21 16.70 -9.69
N ILE A 91 1.03 17.31 -9.95
CA ILE A 91 0.29 17.11 -11.19
C ILE A 91 1.05 17.69 -12.39
N ASN A 92 1.70 18.84 -12.24
CA ASN A 92 2.51 19.41 -13.31
C ASN A 92 3.73 18.54 -13.59
N THR A 93 4.45 18.10 -12.55
CA THR A 93 5.56 17.15 -12.68
C THR A 93 5.13 15.86 -13.39
N PHE A 94 3.97 15.31 -13.00
CA PHE A 94 3.41 14.13 -13.68
C PHE A 94 3.14 14.36 -15.17
N LYS A 95 2.62 15.56 -15.56
CA LYS A 95 2.39 15.92 -16.97
C LYS A 95 3.67 16.03 -17.77
N ASP A 96 4.77 16.37 -17.12
CA ASP A 96 6.10 16.45 -17.70
C ASP A 96 6.79 15.07 -17.80
N ASN A 97 6.04 13.98 -17.49
CA ASN A 97 6.51 12.59 -17.46
C ASN A 97 7.62 12.32 -16.42
N GLU A 98 7.65 13.09 -15.37
CA GLU A 98 8.54 12.88 -14.23
C GLU A 98 7.84 12.14 -13.09
N PHE A 99 8.62 11.53 -12.20
CA PHE A 99 8.07 10.81 -11.04
C PHE A 99 7.34 11.77 -10.09
N ALA A 100 6.08 11.46 -9.82
CA ALA A 100 5.24 12.27 -8.95
C ALA A 100 4.16 11.45 -8.26
N TYR A 101 3.70 11.91 -7.10
CA TYR A 101 2.53 11.34 -6.41
C TYR A 101 1.87 12.30 -5.43
N ASN A 102 0.62 12.00 -5.13
CA ASN A 102 -0.12 12.52 -3.98
C ASN A 102 -0.96 11.39 -3.40
N PHE A 103 -0.91 11.21 -2.11
CA PHE A 103 -1.82 10.36 -1.34
C PHE A 103 -1.70 10.65 0.16
N HIS A 104 -2.59 10.11 0.96
CA HIS A 104 -2.52 10.23 2.41
C HIS A 104 -1.90 8.96 3.00
N ARG A 105 -0.99 9.11 3.96
CA ARG A 105 -0.37 7.97 4.63
C ARG A 105 -0.30 8.16 6.14
N THR A 106 -0.22 7.04 6.87
CA THR A 106 0.17 7.03 8.27
C THR A 106 1.69 7.17 8.41
N VAL A 107 2.15 7.54 9.58
CA VAL A 107 3.57 7.59 9.95
C VAL A 107 3.84 6.66 11.11
N ASN A 108 5.03 6.07 11.14
CA ASN A 108 5.45 5.11 12.16
C ASN A 108 6.10 5.80 13.37
N ASP A 109 5.58 6.95 13.79
CA ASP A 109 6.05 7.73 14.94
C ASP A 109 5.30 7.42 16.26
N HIS A 110 4.66 6.26 16.31
CA HIS A 110 3.98 5.78 17.51
C HIS A 110 4.98 5.42 18.61
N ASP A 111 4.65 5.76 19.84
CA ASP A 111 5.44 5.35 21.00
C ASP A 111 5.64 3.83 21.05
N SER A 112 6.75 3.38 21.62
CA SER A 112 7.12 1.95 21.68
C SER A 112 6.09 1.07 22.40
N ASP A 113 5.32 1.65 23.31
CA ASP A 113 4.25 1.01 24.07
C ASP A 113 2.85 1.19 23.46
N CYS A 114 2.76 1.81 22.28
CA CYS A 114 1.49 1.97 21.58
C CYS A 114 0.84 0.62 21.31
N ASN A 115 -0.43 0.52 21.70
CA ASN A 115 -1.24 -0.70 21.59
C ASN A 115 -2.41 -0.52 20.61
N CYS A 116 -2.25 0.26 19.54
CA CYS A 116 -3.27 0.44 18.52
C CYS A 116 -3.31 -0.73 17.51
N TYR A 117 -4.36 -0.77 16.68
CA TYR A 117 -4.49 -1.84 15.67
C TYR A 117 -3.43 -1.76 14.57
N GLU A 118 -2.97 -0.58 14.21
CA GLU A 118 -1.89 -0.43 13.23
C GLU A 118 -0.56 -0.99 13.75
N CYS A 119 -0.21 -0.69 15.01
CA CYS A 119 0.95 -1.29 15.67
C CYS A 119 0.82 -2.82 15.77
N GLY A 120 -0.38 -3.31 16.11
CA GLY A 120 -0.66 -4.75 16.14
C GLY A 120 -0.52 -5.40 14.76
N LEU A 121 -1.00 -4.76 13.71
CA LEU A 121 -0.82 -5.25 12.34
C LEU A 121 0.66 -5.29 11.93
N ARG A 122 1.41 -4.23 12.23
CA ARG A 122 2.86 -4.16 11.95
C ARG A 122 3.62 -5.30 12.64
N ASP A 123 3.36 -5.53 13.93
CA ASP A 123 3.98 -6.63 14.67
C ASP A 123 3.58 -8.00 14.08
N THR A 124 2.34 -8.12 13.60
CA THR A 124 1.81 -9.34 12.99
C THR A 124 2.48 -9.68 11.66
N LEU A 125 2.84 -8.67 10.85
CA LEU A 125 3.52 -8.90 9.57
C LEU A 125 4.84 -9.68 9.70
N VAL A 126 5.52 -9.56 10.83
CA VAL A 126 6.77 -10.28 11.11
C VAL A 126 6.56 -11.55 11.95
N SER A 127 5.33 -11.98 12.14
CA SER A 127 5.02 -13.24 12.81
C SER A 127 5.44 -14.47 11.99
N GLU A 128 5.68 -15.60 12.68
CA GLU A 128 5.98 -16.88 12.01
C GLU A 128 4.88 -17.29 11.03
N GLU A 129 3.61 -16.98 11.34
CA GLU A 129 2.47 -17.30 10.47
C GLU A 129 2.55 -16.55 9.13
N ILE A 130 2.73 -15.22 9.16
CA ILE A 130 2.80 -14.39 7.94
C ILE A 130 4.09 -14.67 7.17
N LEU A 131 5.24 -14.63 7.83
CA LEU A 131 6.53 -14.88 7.18
C LEU A 131 6.61 -16.30 6.63
N GLY A 132 6.13 -17.30 7.37
CA GLY A 132 6.06 -18.69 6.91
C GLY A 132 5.15 -18.84 5.69
N PHE A 133 3.97 -18.21 5.68
CA PHE A 133 3.06 -18.20 4.54
C PHE A 133 3.72 -17.57 3.30
N LEU A 134 4.32 -16.38 3.44
CA LEU A 134 4.96 -15.66 2.34
C LEU A 134 6.19 -16.41 1.82
N ASN A 135 7.04 -16.94 2.70
CA ASN A 135 8.20 -17.73 2.31
C ASN A 135 7.81 -19.02 1.58
N ASN A 136 6.71 -19.66 1.94
CA ASN A 136 6.17 -20.81 1.23
C ASN A 136 5.76 -20.47 -0.22
N ILE A 137 5.29 -19.26 -0.47
CA ILE A 137 4.88 -18.81 -1.81
C ILE A 137 6.07 -18.33 -2.62
N THR A 138 6.95 -17.51 -2.00
CA THR A 138 7.99 -16.75 -2.72
C THR A 138 9.37 -17.42 -2.74
N ASN A 139 9.67 -18.25 -1.74
CA ASN A 139 10.97 -18.86 -1.49
C ASN A 139 12.11 -17.81 -1.33
N GLN A 140 11.82 -16.63 -0.76
CA GLN A 140 12.78 -15.52 -0.67
C GLN A 140 13.50 -15.40 0.67
N GLY A 141 13.14 -16.22 1.68
CA GLY A 141 13.78 -16.18 3.01
C GLY A 141 13.50 -14.90 3.79
N LEU A 142 12.29 -14.36 3.67
CA LEU A 142 11.87 -13.14 4.34
C LEU A 142 11.93 -13.30 5.87
N THR A 143 12.46 -12.29 6.55
CA THR A 143 12.67 -12.31 8.00
C THR A 143 12.10 -11.10 8.73
N ASN A 144 11.84 -10.00 8.03
CA ASN A 144 11.39 -8.74 8.62
C ASN A 144 10.67 -7.88 7.57
N THR A 145 10.13 -6.74 8.02
CA THR A 145 9.66 -5.67 7.15
C THR A 145 10.64 -4.49 7.17
N ASP A 146 10.61 -3.68 6.13
CA ASP A 146 11.22 -2.35 6.13
C ASP A 146 10.19 -1.30 6.58
N GLU A 147 9.90 -0.31 5.75
CA GLU A 147 8.85 0.64 6.00
C GLU A 147 7.48 0.03 5.70
N VAL A 148 6.50 0.24 6.60
CA VAL A 148 5.11 -0.17 6.40
C VAL A 148 4.17 0.95 6.85
N PHE A 149 3.10 1.20 6.11
CA PHE A 149 2.18 2.29 6.41
C PHE A 149 0.77 2.04 5.84
N GLY A 150 -0.22 2.63 6.49
CA GLY A 150 -1.55 2.80 5.90
C GLY A 150 -1.53 3.89 4.83
N ALA A 151 -2.23 3.70 3.72
CA ALA A 151 -2.39 4.72 2.70
C ALA A 151 -3.85 4.84 2.26
N VAL A 152 -4.30 6.08 2.07
CA VAL A 152 -5.62 6.41 1.52
C VAL A 152 -5.41 7.30 0.30
N TYR A 153 -6.10 6.94 -0.77
CA TYR A 153 -6.16 7.73 -2.00
C TYR A 153 -7.56 8.34 -2.13
N LEU A 154 -7.63 9.64 -2.12
CA LEU A 154 -8.85 10.43 -2.35
C LEU A 154 -9.00 10.75 -3.85
N PRO A 155 -10.17 11.27 -4.30
CA PRO A 155 -10.36 11.69 -5.68
C PRO A 155 -9.25 12.63 -6.16
N GLY A 156 -8.57 12.23 -7.24
CA GLY A 156 -7.42 12.93 -7.80
C GLY A 156 -6.05 12.43 -7.33
N ASP A 157 -5.98 11.69 -6.22
CA ASP A 157 -4.73 11.11 -5.75
C ASP A 157 -4.22 10.02 -6.70
N PHE A 158 -2.91 9.91 -6.82
CA PHE A 158 -2.23 9.00 -7.72
C PHE A 158 -0.80 8.69 -7.25
N LEU A 159 -0.19 7.70 -7.87
CA LEU A 159 1.24 7.40 -7.76
C LEU A 159 1.74 7.00 -9.15
N SER A 160 2.62 7.81 -9.75
CA SER A 160 3.11 7.61 -11.12
C SER A 160 4.01 6.38 -11.27
N PRO A 161 4.33 5.93 -12.50
CA PRO A 161 5.18 4.77 -12.73
C PRO A 161 6.54 4.86 -12.03
N HIS A 162 6.90 3.82 -11.27
CA HIS A 162 8.14 3.73 -10.52
C HIS A 162 8.54 2.30 -10.22
N GLN A 163 9.69 2.14 -9.60
CA GLN A 163 10.19 0.90 -9.04
C GLN A 163 10.55 1.11 -7.56
N ASP A 164 10.25 0.16 -6.71
CA ASP A 164 10.52 0.22 -5.26
C ASP A 164 11.94 -0.21 -4.87
N SER A 165 12.75 -0.65 -5.82
CA SER A 165 14.14 -1.02 -5.53
C SER A 165 14.96 0.23 -5.13
N PRO A 166 15.71 0.23 -4.01
CA PRO A 166 16.18 -0.95 -3.27
C PRO A 166 15.46 -1.19 -1.91
N ASN A 167 14.23 -0.78 -1.74
CA ASN A 167 13.56 -0.73 -0.43
C ASN A 167 13.36 -2.08 0.28
N GLY A 168 13.37 -3.20 -0.46
CA GLY A 168 13.17 -4.54 0.12
C GLY A 168 13.39 -5.65 -0.88
N THR A 169 12.97 -6.86 -0.52
CA THR A 169 13.00 -8.06 -1.37
C THR A 169 11.64 -8.33 -2.00
N LEU A 170 10.57 -8.04 -1.26
CA LEU A 170 9.19 -8.25 -1.68
C LEU A 170 8.36 -7.01 -1.34
N GLY A 171 7.75 -6.38 -2.34
CA GLY A 171 6.75 -5.35 -2.13
C GLY A 171 5.38 -5.96 -1.84
N PHE A 172 4.57 -5.29 -1.03
CA PHE A 172 3.20 -5.72 -0.79
C PHE A 172 2.21 -4.57 -0.66
N THR A 173 0.95 -4.87 -1.01
CA THR A 173 -0.20 -4.01 -0.72
C THR A 173 -1.36 -4.87 -0.22
N LEU A 174 -1.79 -4.63 1.01
CA LEU A 174 -3.00 -5.24 1.59
C LEU A 174 -4.17 -4.28 1.40
N GLN A 175 -5.10 -4.63 0.55
CA GLN A 175 -6.25 -3.81 0.20
C GLN A 175 -7.37 -3.96 1.23
N LEU A 176 -7.81 -2.85 1.78
CA LEU A 176 -8.87 -2.78 2.78
C LEU A 176 -10.06 -1.92 2.31
N SER A 177 -10.12 -1.58 1.01
CA SER A 177 -11.20 -0.80 0.40
C SER A 177 -12.47 -1.64 0.26
N LYS A 178 -13.58 -1.22 0.86
CA LYS A 178 -14.89 -1.85 0.67
C LYS A 178 -15.63 -1.25 -0.53
N ASN A 179 -16.46 -2.07 -1.18
CA ASN A 179 -17.33 -1.68 -2.29
C ASN A 179 -16.60 -1.04 -3.49
N TRP A 180 -15.26 -1.22 -3.58
CA TRP A 180 -14.48 -0.64 -4.66
C TRP A 180 -14.81 -1.27 -6.02
N LYS A 181 -14.93 -0.44 -7.03
CA LYS A 181 -15.23 -0.86 -8.41
C LYS A 181 -14.10 -0.48 -9.36
N PRO A 182 -13.83 -1.27 -10.42
CA PRO A 182 -12.73 -0.99 -11.35
C PRO A 182 -12.75 0.41 -11.95
N GLN A 183 -13.94 0.94 -12.24
CA GLN A 183 -14.14 2.26 -12.84
C GLN A 183 -13.88 3.43 -11.89
N PHE A 184 -13.70 3.18 -10.60
CA PHE A 184 -13.33 4.22 -9.64
C PHE A 184 -11.88 4.67 -9.76
N GLY A 185 -11.05 3.98 -10.58
CA GLY A 185 -9.62 4.24 -10.63
C GLY A 185 -8.90 3.71 -9.39
N GLY A 186 -7.76 4.29 -9.03
CA GLY A 186 -6.97 3.81 -7.89
C GLY A 186 -6.46 2.38 -8.06
N ASN A 187 -6.51 1.82 -9.26
CA ASN A 187 -6.05 0.46 -9.52
C ASN A 187 -4.52 0.41 -9.54
N LEU A 188 -3.97 -0.69 -9.03
CA LEU A 188 -2.53 -0.97 -9.13
C LEU A 188 -2.24 -1.61 -10.48
N HIS A 189 -1.37 -0.98 -11.26
CA HIS A 189 -0.98 -1.42 -12.58
C HIS A 189 0.48 -1.87 -12.57
N PHE A 190 0.78 -3.03 -13.12
CA PHE A 190 2.14 -3.52 -13.39
C PHE A 190 2.45 -3.36 -14.86
N MET A 191 3.70 -2.97 -15.16
CA MET A 191 4.16 -2.63 -16.50
C MET A 191 5.45 -3.37 -16.85
N ASP A 192 5.73 -3.50 -18.14
CA ASP A 192 6.98 -4.09 -18.66
C ASP A 192 8.14 -3.08 -18.76
N GLY A 193 7.90 -1.81 -18.43
CA GLY A 193 8.90 -0.72 -18.46
C GLY A 193 8.29 0.61 -18.03
N PRO A 194 9.09 1.69 -17.95
CA PRO A 194 8.62 3.01 -17.50
C PRO A 194 7.53 3.60 -18.41
N ASP A 195 7.68 3.42 -19.74
CA ASP A 195 6.73 3.83 -20.76
C ASP A 195 6.09 2.62 -21.45
N GLY A 196 6.09 1.47 -20.75
CA GLY A 196 5.76 0.18 -21.32
C GLY A 196 4.28 -0.16 -21.31
N ASN A 197 3.97 -1.37 -21.77
CA ASN A 197 2.61 -1.88 -21.78
C ASN A 197 2.18 -2.30 -20.37
N ILE A 198 0.87 -2.21 -20.10
CA ILE A 198 0.28 -2.74 -18.88
C ILE A 198 0.22 -4.27 -19.01
N GLU A 199 0.93 -4.97 -18.12
CA GLU A 199 0.91 -6.43 -18.04
C GLU A 199 -0.23 -6.95 -17.15
N ARG A 200 -0.54 -6.19 -16.10
CA ARG A 200 -1.55 -6.60 -15.11
C ARG A 200 -2.20 -5.39 -14.44
N VAL A 201 -3.50 -5.50 -14.20
CA VAL A 201 -4.26 -4.54 -13.40
C VAL A 201 -4.84 -5.25 -12.19
N VAL A 202 -4.62 -4.68 -11.00
CA VAL A 202 -5.19 -5.18 -9.75
C VAL A 202 -6.14 -4.14 -9.19
N VAL A 203 -7.42 -4.51 -9.13
CA VAL A 203 -8.46 -3.69 -8.49
C VAL A 203 -8.31 -3.82 -6.98
N PRO A 204 -8.29 -2.72 -6.20
CA PRO A 204 -8.07 -2.75 -4.76
C PRO A 204 -9.33 -3.25 -4.01
N THR A 205 -9.66 -4.52 -4.20
CA THR A 205 -10.81 -5.16 -3.54
C THR A 205 -10.49 -5.53 -2.10
N PHE A 206 -11.51 -5.47 -1.25
CA PHE A 206 -11.39 -5.74 0.19
C PHE A 206 -10.72 -7.08 0.50
N ASN A 207 -9.87 -7.08 1.53
CA ASN A 207 -9.13 -8.25 2.02
C ASN A 207 -8.30 -8.97 0.94
N THR A 208 -7.63 -8.19 0.10
CA THR A 208 -6.76 -8.71 -0.96
C THR A 208 -5.32 -8.28 -0.71
N LEU A 209 -4.42 -9.25 -0.55
CA LEU A 209 -2.98 -9.00 -0.50
C LEU A 209 -2.40 -9.18 -1.92
N THR A 210 -1.72 -8.16 -2.41
CA THR A 210 -0.88 -8.27 -3.61
C THR A 210 0.58 -8.26 -3.16
N ILE A 211 1.35 -9.23 -3.62
CA ILE A 211 2.81 -9.30 -3.41
C ILE A 211 3.51 -9.29 -4.76
N PHE A 212 4.68 -8.64 -4.81
CA PHE A 212 5.47 -8.53 -6.03
C PHE A 212 6.96 -8.51 -5.73
N ASP A 213 7.72 -9.18 -6.61
CA ASP A 213 9.16 -9.37 -6.49
C ASP A 213 9.92 -8.05 -6.72
N LEU A 214 10.94 -7.80 -5.89
CA LEU A 214 11.83 -6.65 -5.98
C LEU A 214 13.29 -7.13 -6.11
N PRO A 215 13.64 -7.78 -7.22
CA PRO A 215 15.02 -8.21 -7.43
C PRO A 215 15.97 -7.00 -7.42
N LYS A 216 17.16 -7.18 -6.85
CA LYS A 216 18.16 -6.12 -6.71
C LYS A 216 18.44 -5.43 -8.05
N GLY A 217 18.11 -4.16 -8.14
CA GLY A 217 18.37 -3.30 -9.28
C GLY A 217 17.34 -3.32 -10.41
N VAL A 218 16.35 -4.21 -10.38
CA VAL A 218 15.31 -4.33 -11.42
C VAL A 218 13.96 -4.66 -10.76
N GLY A 219 13.41 -3.71 -10.02
CA GLY A 219 12.06 -3.86 -9.47
C GLY A 219 11.00 -3.89 -10.59
N LYS A 220 9.83 -4.43 -10.27
CA LYS A 220 8.68 -4.41 -11.19
C LYS A 220 8.17 -2.98 -11.32
N TRP A 221 8.10 -2.47 -12.56
CA TRP A 221 7.47 -1.17 -12.84
C TRP A 221 5.99 -1.22 -12.47
N HIS A 222 5.53 -0.25 -11.71
CA HIS A 222 4.13 -0.19 -11.33
C HIS A 222 3.69 1.25 -10.99
N TYR A 223 2.37 1.46 -10.99
CA TYR A 223 1.77 2.73 -10.62
C TYR A 223 0.37 2.53 -10.04
N VAL A 224 -0.16 3.55 -9.36
CA VAL A 224 -1.56 3.60 -8.95
C VAL A 224 -2.26 4.67 -9.77
N SER A 225 -3.24 4.26 -10.57
CA SER A 225 -4.02 5.20 -11.38
C SER A 225 -4.80 6.19 -10.49
N SER A 226 -5.05 7.38 -11.01
CA SER A 226 -5.81 8.38 -10.26
C SER A 226 -7.20 7.86 -9.87
N VAL A 227 -7.62 8.19 -8.66
CA VAL A 227 -8.99 7.97 -8.22
C VAL A 227 -9.92 8.95 -8.94
N SER A 228 -11.02 8.44 -9.48
CA SER A 228 -11.96 9.24 -10.27
C SER A 228 -12.65 10.31 -9.42
N PRO A 229 -12.93 11.49 -9.97
CA PRO A 229 -13.72 12.51 -9.28
C PRO A 229 -15.11 11.99 -8.90
N GLY A 230 -15.58 12.37 -7.71
CA GLY A 230 -16.92 12.02 -7.21
C GLY A 230 -17.05 10.62 -6.63
N VAL A 231 -15.97 9.87 -6.50
CA VAL A 231 -15.93 8.63 -5.72
C VAL A 231 -15.95 8.99 -4.23
N GLU A 232 -16.89 8.41 -3.49
CA GLU A 232 -17.06 8.64 -2.04
C GLU A 232 -16.40 7.54 -1.21
N GLU A 233 -16.17 6.37 -1.79
CA GLU A 233 -15.51 5.24 -1.15
C GLU A 233 -14.02 5.54 -0.96
N LEU A 234 -13.45 5.08 0.17
CA LEU A 234 -12.02 5.22 0.45
C LEU A 234 -11.23 4.10 -0.22
N ARG A 235 -10.25 4.48 -1.04
CA ARG A 235 -9.23 3.53 -1.48
C ARG A 235 -8.19 3.39 -0.38
N LEU A 236 -8.43 2.43 0.49
CA LEU A 236 -7.61 2.15 1.67
C LEU A 236 -6.70 0.95 1.42
N THR A 237 -5.42 1.10 1.71
CA THR A 237 -4.42 0.03 1.64
C THR A 237 -3.45 0.10 2.82
N TYR A 238 -2.88 -1.04 3.20
CA TYR A 238 -1.69 -1.10 4.05
C TYR A 238 -0.55 -1.66 3.20
N ALA A 239 0.53 -0.94 3.07
CA ALA A 239 1.58 -1.20 2.11
C ALA A 239 2.97 -1.13 2.75
N GLY A 240 3.98 -1.68 2.05
CA GLY A 240 5.36 -1.65 2.48
C GLY A 240 6.20 -2.75 1.83
N TRP A 241 7.30 -3.10 2.51
CA TRP A 241 8.30 -4.02 1.98
C TRP A 241 8.73 -5.04 3.01
N PHE A 242 8.93 -6.29 2.57
CA PHE A 242 9.60 -7.35 3.33
C PHE A 242 11.08 -7.46 2.91
N LYS A 243 11.91 -7.85 3.90
CA LYS A 243 13.35 -8.12 3.75
C LYS A 243 13.68 -9.56 4.03
#